data_9663c085e324b7185cb81bab6da65de2
#
_entry.id   9663c085e324b7185cb81bab6da65de2
#
_cell.length_a   1.000
_cell.length_b   1.000
_cell.length_c   1.000
_cell.angle_alpha   90.00
_cell.angle_beta   90.00
_cell.angle_gamma   90.00
#
_symmetry.space_group_name_H-M   'P 1'
#
loop_
_entity.id
_entity.type
_entity.pdbx_description
1 polymer ?
#
loop_
_entity_poly.entity_id
_entity_poly.type
_entity_poly.pdbx_seq_one_letter_code
_entity_poly.pdbx_strand_id
1 'polypeptide(L)'
;MAAVEPAYEEFRKQRLEENRRRMQELNLAALSQTLKKSCPKPSPSKYCKPKTPRIDMGLVEVRRSSRVAAMPAASYKEVKYEYMEMPRRIYKRRALLDRSHISDGARTKAIERAEVLQSNLEPIYPSFVKPMLHSHVKVGFWLGLPVGFCKSNLPKNDAIITLEDEDCNEFQTNFLAQKTGLSAGWRGFAIDHELNDGDAVVFQLVKPLKFKVYIIRAMEQKDSNEVIDEPH
;
A
#
# COMPACT_ATOMS: atom_id res chain seq x y z
N MET A 1 40.14 0.11 25.94
CA MET A 1 38.66 0.07 25.73
C MET A 1 38.33 -1.07 24.79
N ALA A 2 38.26 -2.29 25.29
CA ALA A 2 37.83 -3.45 24.48
C ALA A 2 37.42 -4.58 25.43
N ALA A 3 36.22 -4.51 26.00
CA ALA A 3 35.71 -5.56 26.89
C ALA A 3 34.18 -5.70 26.87
N VAL A 4 33.52 -5.34 25.78
CA VAL A 4 32.04 -5.45 25.69
C VAL A 4 31.58 -6.55 24.70
N GLU A 5 32.44 -7.09 23.88
CA GLU A 5 32.10 -8.09 22.87
C GLU A 5 31.83 -9.51 23.38
N PRO A 6 32.50 -10.08 24.39
CA PRO A 6 32.29 -11.46 24.77
C PRO A 6 30.90 -11.75 25.35
N ALA A 7 30.33 -10.83 26.11
CA ALA A 7 29.00 -10.99 26.70
C ALA A 7 27.88 -11.06 25.66
N TYR A 8 27.92 -10.26 24.60
CA TYR A 8 26.93 -10.26 23.54
C TYR A 8 26.94 -11.58 22.72
N GLU A 9 28.14 -12.07 22.42
CA GLU A 9 28.27 -13.34 21.69
C GLU A 9 27.78 -14.54 22.50
N GLU A 10 28.01 -14.55 23.80
CA GLU A 10 27.50 -15.58 24.69
C GLU A 10 25.96 -15.57 24.75
N PHE A 11 25.35 -14.41 24.92
CA PHE A 11 23.89 -14.27 24.82
C PHE A 11 23.33 -14.71 23.46
N ARG A 12 24.03 -14.39 22.40
CA ARG A 12 23.64 -14.82 21.05
C ARG A 12 23.71 -16.35 20.92
N LYS A 13 24.75 -16.97 21.40
CA LYS A 13 24.93 -18.43 21.39
C LYS A 13 23.84 -19.10 22.22
N GLN A 14 23.56 -18.61 23.41
CA GLN A 14 22.48 -19.13 24.26
C GLN A 14 21.10 -19.07 23.56
N ARG A 15 20.77 -17.94 22.92
CA ARG A 15 19.50 -17.84 22.15
C ARG A 15 19.45 -18.77 20.95
N LEU A 16 20.57 -18.97 20.26
CA LEU A 16 20.62 -19.90 19.14
C LEU A 16 20.41 -21.35 19.62
N GLU A 17 20.97 -21.70 20.76
CA GLU A 17 20.83 -23.03 21.34
C GLU A 17 19.41 -23.27 21.88
N GLU A 18 18.84 -22.29 22.55
CA GLU A 18 17.43 -22.33 22.99
C GLU A 18 16.46 -22.44 21.80
N ASN A 19 16.66 -21.67 20.74
CA ASN A 19 15.85 -21.76 19.53
C ASN A 19 16.00 -23.14 18.85
N ARG A 20 17.21 -23.68 18.80
CA ARG A 20 17.46 -25.04 18.27
C ARG A 20 16.71 -26.07 19.08
N ARG A 21 16.75 -25.99 20.43
CA ARG A 21 16.02 -26.89 21.32
C ARG A 21 14.51 -26.78 21.10
N ARG A 22 13.96 -25.57 21.03
CA ARG A 22 12.54 -25.36 20.72
C ARG A 22 12.13 -25.93 19.37
N MET A 23 12.96 -25.75 18.33
CA MET A 23 12.69 -26.33 17.01
C MET A 23 12.71 -27.85 17.01
N GLN A 24 13.55 -28.47 17.86
CA GLN A 24 13.57 -29.92 18.05
C GLN A 24 12.36 -30.42 18.86
N GLU A 25 12.00 -29.75 19.94
CA GLU A 25 10.81 -30.04 20.76
C GLU A 25 9.52 -30.00 19.92
N LEU A 26 9.40 -29.00 19.04
CA LEU A 26 8.26 -28.83 18.13
C LEU A 26 8.32 -29.76 16.90
N ASN A 27 9.34 -30.58 16.74
CA ASN A 27 9.53 -31.50 15.62
C ASN A 27 9.39 -30.83 14.24
N LEU A 28 9.78 -29.54 14.12
CA LEU A 28 9.59 -28.74 12.91
C LEU A 28 10.31 -29.33 11.69
N ALA A 29 11.44 -30.00 11.91
CA ALA A 29 12.16 -30.66 10.83
C ALA A 29 11.36 -31.85 10.24
N ALA A 30 10.71 -32.65 11.07
CA ALA A 30 9.86 -33.75 10.61
C ALA A 30 8.58 -33.24 9.93
N LEU A 31 7.95 -32.20 10.51
CA LEU A 31 6.77 -31.53 9.91
C LEU A 31 7.08 -30.92 8.55
N SER A 32 8.24 -30.29 8.39
CA SER A 32 8.63 -29.72 7.10
C SER A 32 8.89 -30.79 6.04
N GLN A 33 9.40 -31.96 6.42
CA GLN A 33 9.58 -33.08 5.50
C GLN A 33 8.26 -33.74 5.11
N THR A 34 7.30 -33.88 6.04
CA THR A 34 5.97 -34.40 5.74
C THR A 34 5.20 -33.45 4.82
N LEU A 35 5.27 -32.12 5.05
CA LEU A 35 4.68 -31.12 4.16
C LEU A 35 5.30 -31.14 2.75
N LYS A 36 6.61 -31.31 2.63
CA LYS A 36 7.27 -31.47 1.33
C LYS A 36 6.84 -32.73 0.58
N LYS A 37 6.51 -33.79 1.30
CA LYS A 37 6.01 -35.03 0.70
C LYS A 37 4.54 -35.00 0.33
N SER A 38 3.74 -34.19 1.02
CA SER A 38 2.29 -34.04 0.79
C SER A 38 1.92 -32.90 -0.18
N CYS A 39 2.84 -32.00 -0.52
CA CYS A 39 2.58 -31.00 -1.53
C CYS A 39 2.56 -31.61 -2.93
N PRO A 40 1.47 -31.44 -3.72
CA PRO A 40 1.50 -31.74 -5.14
C PRO A 40 2.61 -30.92 -5.80
N LYS A 41 3.32 -31.56 -6.76
CA LYS A 41 4.45 -30.93 -7.47
C LYS A 41 4.09 -29.52 -7.88
N PRO A 42 4.94 -28.51 -7.59
CA PRO A 42 4.66 -27.14 -7.99
C PRO A 42 4.47 -27.08 -9.52
N SER A 43 3.40 -26.42 -9.93
CA SER A 43 3.19 -26.09 -11.35
C SER A 43 4.46 -25.43 -11.91
N PRO A 44 4.82 -25.66 -13.17
CA PRO A 44 6.05 -25.10 -13.73
C PRO A 44 5.97 -23.56 -13.65
N SER A 45 6.61 -23.01 -12.64
CA SER A 45 6.80 -21.57 -12.55
C SER A 45 7.63 -21.16 -13.75
N LYS A 46 7.20 -20.09 -14.40
CA LYS A 46 7.84 -19.45 -15.55
C LYS A 46 9.36 -19.54 -15.42
N TYR A 47 9.96 -20.17 -16.40
CA TYR A 47 11.38 -20.39 -16.61
C TYR A 47 12.22 -19.19 -16.17
N CYS A 48 12.73 -19.23 -14.94
CA CYS A 48 13.89 -18.42 -14.59
C CYS A 48 15.07 -19.05 -15.32
N LYS A 49 15.57 -18.38 -16.35
CA LYS A 49 16.80 -18.77 -17.03
C LYS A 49 17.86 -19.03 -15.95
N PRO A 50 18.48 -20.22 -15.90
CA PRO A 50 19.53 -20.46 -14.95
C PRO A 50 20.61 -19.42 -15.18
N LYS A 51 21.01 -18.71 -14.11
CA LYS A 51 22.21 -17.87 -14.15
C LYS A 51 23.36 -18.83 -14.41
N THR A 52 23.90 -18.75 -15.62
CA THR A 52 25.15 -19.45 -15.97
C THR A 52 26.20 -19.13 -14.90
N PRO A 53 26.89 -20.13 -14.33
CA PRO A 53 27.97 -19.87 -13.41
C PRO A 53 28.95 -18.93 -14.09
N ARG A 54 29.39 -17.89 -13.38
CA ARG A 54 30.45 -17.00 -13.85
C ARG A 54 31.68 -17.89 -14.04
N ILE A 55 31.95 -18.26 -15.27
CA ILE A 55 33.22 -18.85 -15.67
C ILE A 55 34.24 -17.75 -15.46
N ASP A 56 35.26 -18.08 -14.67
CA ASP A 56 36.38 -17.20 -14.44
C ASP A 56 37.04 -16.89 -15.82
N MET A 57 36.86 -15.66 -16.30
CA MET A 57 37.23 -15.23 -17.65
C MET A 57 38.72 -14.88 -17.69
N GLY A 58 39.56 -15.69 -17.07
CA GLY A 58 40.97 -15.68 -17.38
C GLY A 58 41.21 -16.32 -18.76
N LEU A 59 41.54 -15.50 -19.76
CA LEU A 59 41.99 -15.94 -21.09
C LEU A 59 40.92 -16.46 -22.08
N VAL A 60 39.77 -15.81 -22.23
CA VAL A 60 38.97 -15.99 -23.43
C VAL A 60 39.27 -14.82 -24.39
N GLU A 61 39.86 -15.12 -25.57
CA GLU A 61 40.00 -14.14 -26.63
C GLU A 61 38.62 -13.58 -27.03
N VAL A 62 38.42 -12.31 -26.67
CA VAL A 62 37.19 -11.62 -27.01
C VAL A 62 37.13 -11.44 -28.52
N ARG A 63 36.28 -12.17 -29.22
CA ARG A 63 36.00 -11.97 -30.65
C ARG A 63 35.46 -10.55 -30.86
N ARG A 64 36.34 -9.66 -31.26
CA ARG A 64 35.97 -8.30 -31.68
C ARG A 64 35.54 -8.34 -33.13
N SER A 65 34.42 -7.69 -33.46
CA SER A 65 34.05 -7.53 -34.85
C SER A 65 35.15 -6.75 -35.59
N SER A 66 35.39 -7.03 -36.86
CA SER A 66 36.42 -6.36 -37.66
C SER A 66 36.32 -4.83 -37.66
N ARG A 67 35.11 -4.27 -37.45
CA ARG A 67 34.89 -2.83 -37.31
C ARG A 67 35.50 -2.27 -36.00
N VAL A 68 35.54 -3.05 -34.93
CA VAL A 68 36.08 -2.62 -33.63
C VAL A 68 37.58 -2.92 -33.50
N ALA A 69 38.10 -3.89 -34.28
CA ALA A 69 39.51 -4.23 -34.28
C ALA A 69 40.40 -3.10 -34.84
N ALA A 70 39.86 -2.28 -35.73
CA ALA A 70 40.56 -1.15 -36.37
C ALA A 70 40.46 0.15 -35.57
N MET A 71 39.70 0.20 -34.45
CA MET A 71 39.62 1.39 -33.62
C MET A 71 40.71 1.39 -32.55
N PRO A 72 41.33 2.55 -32.26
CA PRO A 72 42.30 2.66 -31.14
C PRO A 72 41.67 2.23 -29.83
N ALA A 73 42.43 1.57 -28.97
CA ALA A 73 41.98 1.12 -27.67
C ALA A 73 41.30 2.29 -26.92
N ALA A 74 40.04 2.09 -26.50
CA ALA A 74 39.32 3.11 -25.76
C ALA A 74 40.06 3.41 -24.44
N SER A 75 40.62 4.60 -24.35
CA SER A 75 41.24 5.09 -23.12
C SER A 75 40.10 5.52 -22.16
N TYR A 76 39.70 4.64 -21.29
CA TYR A 76 38.82 5.02 -20.18
C TYR A 76 39.69 5.75 -19.14
N LYS A 77 39.57 7.08 -19.06
CA LYS A 77 39.99 7.79 -17.85
C LYS A 77 39.06 7.30 -16.74
N GLU A 78 39.61 6.56 -15.77
CA GLU A 78 38.88 6.34 -14.52
C GLU A 78 38.69 7.72 -13.85
N VAL A 79 37.52 8.30 -14.05
CA VAL A 79 37.08 9.41 -13.23
C VAL A 79 36.73 8.77 -11.88
N LYS A 80 37.62 8.87 -10.91
CA LYS A 80 37.28 8.62 -9.52
C LYS A 80 36.20 9.63 -9.16
N TYR A 81 34.95 9.22 -9.31
CA TYR A 81 33.87 9.93 -8.64
C TYR A 81 34.15 9.77 -7.15
N GLU A 82 34.66 10.81 -6.50
CA GLU A 82 34.51 10.91 -5.06
C GLU A 82 33.02 10.67 -4.81
N TYR A 83 32.74 9.62 -4.06
CA TYR A 83 31.43 9.22 -3.71
C TYR A 83 30.82 10.39 -2.94
N MET A 84 30.23 11.35 -3.66
CA MET A 84 29.35 12.29 -3.02
C MET A 84 28.30 11.41 -2.36
N GLU A 85 28.35 11.31 -1.03
CA GLU A 85 27.24 10.77 -0.25
C GLU A 85 26.00 11.56 -0.64
N MET A 86 25.35 11.09 -1.71
CA MET A 86 24.00 11.53 -1.99
C MET A 86 23.24 11.25 -0.71
N PRO A 87 22.72 12.27 -0.05
CA PRO A 87 21.95 12.04 1.15
C PRO A 87 20.89 11.03 0.75
N ARG A 88 21.00 9.80 1.27
CA ARG A 88 19.95 8.80 1.13
C ARG A 88 18.70 9.55 1.47
N ARG A 89 17.77 9.69 0.52
CA ARG A 89 16.45 10.24 0.80
C ARG A 89 15.95 9.42 1.98
N ILE A 90 16.20 9.95 3.16
CA ILE A 90 15.57 9.47 4.37
C ILE A 90 14.11 9.75 4.07
N TYR A 91 13.41 8.73 3.59
CA TYR A 91 11.96 8.72 3.70
C TYR A 91 11.73 8.82 5.20
N LYS A 92 11.71 10.07 5.67
CA LYS A 92 11.34 10.36 7.05
C LYS A 92 10.04 9.58 7.21
N ARG A 93 10.06 8.59 8.08
CA ARG A 93 8.88 7.91 8.61
C ARG A 93 8.03 8.96 9.33
N ARG A 94 7.56 9.93 8.58
CA ARG A 94 6.64 10.97 9.06
C ARG A 94 5.30 10.38 9.47
N ALA A 95 5.04 9.13 9.08
CA ALA A 95 3.77 8.48 9.26
C ALA A 95 3.56 7.77 10.60
N LEU A 96 4.57 7.72 11.48
CA LEU A 96 4.42 7.00 12.76
C LEU A 96 4.03 7.90 13.94
N LEU A 97 4.12 9.22 13.79
CA LEU A 97 3.84 10.15 14.89
C LEU A 97 2.44 10.76 14.85
N ASP A 98 1.72 10.65 13.73
CA ASP A 98 0.38 11.21 13.58
C ASP A 98 -0.68 10.09 13.40
N ARG A 99 -0.56 9.03 14.17
CA ARG A 99 -1.67 8.13 14.43
C ARG A 99 -2.50 8.75 15.56
N SER A 100 -3.30 9.73 15.25
CA SER A 100 -4.49 10.00 16.02
C SER A 100 -5.33 8.71 15.97
N HIS A 101 -5.23 7.90 17.02
CA HIS A 101 -6.03 6.69 17.16
C HIS A 101 -7.47 7.13 17.32
N ILE A 102 -8.19 7.19 16.21
CA ILE A 102 -9.64 7.34 16.27
C ILE A 102 -10.17 6.10 16.98
N SER A 103 -10.98 6.34 18.01
CA SER A 103 -11.64 5.28 18.76
C SER A 103 -12.40 4.35 17.78
N ASP A 104 -12.27 3.04 17.96
CA ASP A 104 -13.05 2.08 17.17
C ASP A 104 -14.55 2.35 17.26
N GLY A 105 -15.03 2.85 18.39
CA GLY A 105 -16.42 3.28 18.56
C GLY A 105 -16.82 4.46 17.68
N ALA A 106 -15.95 5.45 17.47
CA ALA A 106 -16.23 6.58 16.59
C ALA A 106 -16.29 6.13 15.12
N ARG A 107 -15.40 5.22 14.71
CA ARG A 107 -15.41 4.61 13.38
C ARG A 107 -16.70 3.82 13.14
N THR A 108 -17.12 2.99 14.08
CA THR A 108 -18.36 2.21 13.98
C THR A 108 -19.57 3.12 13.83
N LYS A 109 -19.68 4.17 14.64
CA LYS A 109 -20.76 5.16 14.52
C LYS A 109 -20.78 5.88 13.18
N ALA A 110 -19.61 6.20 12.60
CA ALA A 110 -19.55 6.81 11.26
C ALA A 110 -20.07 5.84 10.19
N ILE A 111 -19.72 4.56 10.28
CA ILE A 111 -20.20 3.54 9.35
C ILE A 111 -21.71 3.36 9.50
N GLU A 112 -22.25 3.22 10.71
CA GLU A 112 -23.68 3.10 10.98
C GLU A 112 -24.47 4.29 10.39
N ARG A 113 -23.99 5.51 10.59
CA ARG A 113 -24.61 6.71 10.00
C ARG A 113 -24.53 6.68 8.46
N ALA A 114 -23.43 6.21 7.90
CA ALA A 114 -23.26 6.06 6.46
C ALA A 114 -24.22 5.01 5.88
N GLU A 115 -24.45 3.90 6.57
CA GLU A 115 -25.40 2.85 6.17
C GLU A 115 -26.85 3.35 6.25
N VAL A 116 -27.19 4.13 7.27
CA VAL A 116 -28.50 4.81 7.37
C VAL A 116 -28.68 5.79 6.21
N LEU A 117 -27.68 6.60 5.91
CA LEU A 117 -27.72 7.49 4.75
C LEU A 117 -27.90 6.69 3.46
N GLN A 118 -27.13 5.63 3.26
CA GLN A 118 -27.24 4.76 2.09
C GLN A 118 -28.64 4.20 1.93
N SER A 119 -29.28 3.80 3.03
CA SER A 119 -30.65 3.26 3.02
C SER A 119 -31.70 4.30 2.61
N ASN A 120 -31.42 5.57 2.85
CA ASN A 120 -32.29 6.69 2.49
C ASN A 120 -32.08 7.21 1.06
N LEU A 121 -30.98 6.76 0.40
CA LEU A 121 -30.72 7.13 -0.99
C LEU A 121 -31.64 6.39 -1.95
N GLU A 122 -31.84 6.96 -3.13
CA GLU A 122 -32.67 6.34 -4.17
C GLU A 122 -32.13 4.96 -4.57
N PRO A 123 -32.94 3.89 -4.44
CA PRO A 123 -32.51 2.51 -4.71
C PRO A 123 -32.21 2.23 -6.20
N ILE A 124 -32.63 3.13 -7.09
CA ILE A 124 -32.34 3.04 -8.53
C ILE A 124 -30.84 3.15 -8.81
N TYR A 125 -30.12 3.92 -8.00
CA TYR A 125 -28.71 4.14 -8.16
C TYR A 125 -27.90 3.23 -7.24
N PRO A 126 -27.07 2.32 -7.79
CA PRO A 126 -26.25 1.45 -6.95
C PRO A 126 -25.27 2.27 -6.10
N SER A 127 -25.21 1.95 -4.82
CA SER A 127 -24.39 2.64 -3.85
C SER A 127 -23.63 1.67 -2.93
N PHE A 128 -22.57 2.14 -2.32
CA PHE A 128 -21.85 1.40 -1.28
C PHE A 128 -21.20 2.34 -0.28
N VAL A 129 -21.02 1.85 0.94
CA VAL A 129 -20.27 2.54 2.01
C VAL A 129 -18.81 2.10 1.99
N LYS A 130 -17.90 3.04 2.15
CA LYS A 130 -16.46 2.79 2.25
C LYS A 130 -15.88 3.50 3.48
N PRO A 131 -15.43 2.75 4.51
CA PRO A 131 -14.70 3.33 5.63
C PRO A 131 -13.32 3.76 5.17
N MET A 132 -12.91 4.95 5.60
CA MET A 132 -11.60 5.51 5.32
C MET A 132 -10.57 4.97 6.30
N LEU A 133 -9.45 4.53 5.76
CA LEU A 133 -8.29 4.08 6.51
C LEU A 133 -7.14 5.07 6.31
N HIS A 134 -6.22 5.10 7.24
CA HIS A 134 -5.01 5.93 7.16
C HIS A 134 -4.26 5.80 5.82
N SER A 135 -4.21 4.58 5.25
CA SER A 135 -3.61 4.33 3.94
C SER A 135 -4.37 4.97 2.77
N HIS A 136 -5.68 5.22 2.92
CA HIS A 136 -6.50 5.83 1.87
C HIS A 136 -6.34 7.35 1.81
N VAL A 137 -6.10 7.99 2.98
CA VAL A 137 -6.22 9.45 3.13
C VAL A 137 -4.92 10.17 3.52
N LYS A 138 -3.93 9.48 4.08
CA LYS A 138 -2.67 10.10 4.54
C LYS A 138 -1.42 9.53 3.85
N VAL A 139 -1.42 8.19 3.58
CA VAL A 139 -0.25 7.48 3.06
C VAL A 139 -0.62 6.73 1.81
N GLY A 140 -0.10 6.85 0.71
CA GLY A 140 -0.38 6.07 -0.50
C GLY A 140 -1.56 6.56 -1.33
N PHE A 141 -2.60 7.08 -0.73
CA PHE A 141 -3.77 7.62 -1.43
C PHE A 141 -4.33 6.67 -2.50
N TRP A 142 -4.48 5.42 -2.13
CA TRP A 142 -5.07 4.39 -2.95
C TRP A 142 -6.40 3.96 -2.34
N LEU A 143 -7.50 4.13 -3.08
CA LEU A 143 -8.83 3.72 -2.61
C LEU A 143 -9.28 2.46 -3.35
N GLY A 144 -9.19 1.30 -2.70
CA GLY A 144 -9.78 0.06 -3.20
C GLY A 144 -11.30 0.08 -3.09
N LEU A 145 -11.99 -0.17 -4.18
CA LEU A 145 -13.46 -0.28 -4.23
C LEU A 145 -13.92 -1.72 -4.02
N PRO A 146 -15.18 -1.97 -3.60
CA PRO A 146 -15.71 -3.32 -3.48
C PRO A 146 -15.70 -4.05 -4.82
N VAL A 147 -15.04 -5.20 -4.89
CA VAL A 147 -14.83 -5.96 -6.13
C VAL A 147 -16.15 -6.35 -6.79
N GLY A 148 -17.14 -6.78 -5.98
CA GLY A 148 -18.48 -7.13 -6.47
C GLY A 148 -19.15 -5.95 -7.16
N PHE A 149 -19.11 -4.77 -6.54
CA PHE A 149 -19.67 -3.54 -7.10
C PHE A 149 -18.99 -3.16 -8.42
N CYS A 150 -17.66 -3.19 -8.46
CA CYS A 150 -16.90 -2.87 -9.67
C CYS A 150 -17.24 -3.78 -10.84
N LYS A 151 -17.36 -5.08 -10.59
CA LYS A 151 -17.69 -6.06 -11.63
C LYS A 151 -19.09 -5.88 -12.23
N SER A 152 -20.04 -5.44 -11.41
CA SER A 152 -21.44 -5.29 -11.82
C SER A 152 -21.74 -3.93 -12.46
N ASN A 153 -21.07 -2.86 -12.03
CA ASN A 153 -21.48 -1.50 -12.32
C ASN A 153 -20.42 -0.65 -13.04
N LEU A 154 -19.14 -1.07 -13.03
CA LEU A 154 -18.05 -0.30 -13.63
C LEU A 154 -17.44 -0.98 -14.85
N PRO A 155 -16.78 -0.23 -15.74
CA PRO A 155 -16.15 -0.78 -16.93
C PRO A 155 -15.02 -1.76 -16.58
N LYS A 156 -14.81 -2.72 -17.47
CA LYS A 156 -13.72 -3.73 -17.35
C LYS A 156 -12.33 -3.18 -17.72
N ASN A 157 -12.29 -2.01 -18.30
CA ASN A 157 -11.06 -1.30 -18.70
C ASN A 157 -10.84 -0.09 -17.80
N ASP A 158 -9.59 0.37 -17.74
CA ASP A 158 -9.26 1.59 -17.02
C ASP A 158 -10.03 2.78 -17.60
N ALA A 159 -10.56 3.62 -16.73
CA ALA A 159 -11.41 4.75 -17.12
C ALA A 159 -11.24 5.93 -16.15
N ILE A 160 -11.62 7.11 -16.63
CA ILE A 160 -11.73 8.29 -15.78
C ILE A 160 -13.12 8.31 -15.16
N ILE A 161 -13.20 8.37 -13.85
CA ILE A 161 -14.43 8.47 -13.08
C ILE A 161 -14.48 9.86 -12.44
N THR A 162 -15.63 10.50 -12.55
CA THR A 162 -15.89 11.78 -11.90
C THR A 162 -16.53 11.53 -10.53
N LEU A 163 -15.96 12.13 -9.49
CA LEU A 163 -16.55 12.21 -8.16
C LEU A 163 -17.19 13.59 -8.02
N GLU A 164 -18.45 13.63 -7.69
CA GLU A 164 -19.21 14.86 -7.37
C GLU A 164 -19.46 14.87 -5.87
N ASP A 165 -19.07 15.95 -5.23
CA ASP A 165 -19.35 16.16 -3.81
C ASP A 165 -20.78 16.67 -3.55
N GLU A 166 -21.09 16.98 -2.29
CA GLU A 166 -22.38 17.51 -1.88
C GLU A 166 -22.63 18.93 -2.40
N ASP A 167 -21.55 19.69 -2.67
CA ASP A 167 -21.58 21.06 -3.21
C ASP A 167 -21.56 21.09 -4.74
N CYS A 168 -21.70 19.94 -5.41
CA CYS A 168 -21.67 19.80 -6.87
C CYS A 168 -20.28 20.09 -7.51
N ASN A 169 -19.19 20.08 -6.75
CA ASN A 169 -17.85 20.15 -7.33
C ASN A 169 -17.45 18.80 -7.91
N GLU A 170 -16.80 18.82 -9.07
CA GLU A 170 -16.41 17.60 -9.78
C GLU A 170 -14.90 17.37 -9.71
N PHE A 171 -14.52 16.15 -9.33
CA PHE A 171 -13.14 15.70 -9.24
C PHE A 171 -12.91 14.51 -10.16
N GLN A 172 -11.99 14.62 -11.09
CA GLN A 172 -11.66 13.51 -11.98
C GLN A 172 -10.66 12.58 -11.32
N THR A 173 -10.97 11.27 -11.31
CA THR A 173 -10.13 10.23 -10.74
C THR A 173 -9.91 9.10 -11.72
N ASN A 174 -8.71 8.50 -11.72
CA ASN A 174 -8.41 7.36 -12.56
C ASN A 174 -8.82 6.06 -11.86
N PHE A 175 -9.76 5.34 -12.44
CA PHE A 175 -10.13 4.00 -12.06
C PHE A 175 -9.25 2.97 -12.77
N LEU A 176 -8.61 2.08 -12.00
CA LEU A 176 -7.83 0.97 -12.52
C LEU A 176 -8.64 -0.32 -12.37
N ALA A 177 -9.16 -0.82 -13.48
CA ALA A 177 -10.10 -1.94 -13.51
C ALA A 177 -9.49 -3.24 -12.98
N GLN A 178 -8.24 -3.54 -13.32
CA GLN A 178 -7.55 -4.76 -12.85
C GLN A 178 -7.31 -4.75 -11.33
N LYS A 179 -7.13 -3.57 -10.74
CA LYS A 179 -6.89 -3.40 -9.31
C LYS A 179 -8.14 -3.02 -8.52
N THR A 180 -9.26 -2.79 -9.23
CA THR A 180 -10.54 -2.38 -8.65
C THR A 180 -10.41 -1.22 -7.67
N GLY A 181 -9.83 -0.10 -8.12
CA GLY A 181 -9.63 1.03 -7.23
C GLY A 181 -9.34 2.34 -7.93
N LEU A 182 -9.47 3.44 -7.17
CA LEU A 182 -9.15 4.79 -7.60
C LEU A 182 -7.71 5.14 -7.27
N SER A 183 -7.04 5.80 -8.22
CA SER A 183 -5.63 6.17 -8.12
C SER A 183 -5.42 7.68 -8.26
N ALA A 184 -4.87 8.14 -9.37
CA ALA A 184 -4.64 9.56 -9.60
C ALA A 184 -5.97 10.35 -9.55
N GLY A 185 -5.95 11.50 -8.88
CA GLY A 185 -7.14 12.32 -8.63
C GLY A 185 -7.75 12.09 -7.24
N TRP A 186 -7.79 10.84 -6.73
CA TRP A 186 -8.30 10.55 -5.40
C TRP A 186 -7.58 11.33 -4.28
N ARG A 187 -6.26 11.51 -4.42
CA ARG A 187 -5.49 12.31 -3.46
C ARG A 187 -5.99 13.75 -3.38
N GLY A 188 -6.30 14.37 -4.52
CA GLY A 188 -6.84 15.73 -4.57
C GLY A 188 -8.16 15.81 -3.81
N PHE A 189 -9.10 14.93 -4.14
CA PHE A 189 -10.38 14.81 -3.45
C PHE A 189 -10.23 14.63 -1.93
N ALA A 190 -9.35 13.69 -1.50
CA ALA A 190 -9.16 13.40 -0.09
C ALA A 190 -8.54 14.56 0.70
N ILE A 191 -7.67 15.35 0.08
CA ILE A 191 -7.04 16.53 0.71
C ILE A 191 -8.01 17.71 0.75
N ASP A 192 -8.70 17.96 -0.33
CA ASP A 192 -9.63 19.08 -0.46
C ASP A 192 -10.79 18.98 0.54
N HIS A 193 -11.27 17.75 0.74
CA HIS A 193 -12.28 17.47 1.73
C HIS A 193 -11.74 17.12 3.13
N GLU A 194 -10.45 17.27 3.39
CA GLU A 194 -9.81 16.98 4.68
C GLU A 194 -10.21 15.60 5.27
N LEU A 195 -10.29 14.57 4.42
CA LEU A 195 -10.66 13.23 4.85
C LEU A 195 -9.67 12.66 5.87
N ASN A 196 -10.19 12.08 6.94
CA ASN A 196 -9.41 11.50 8.00
C ASN A 196 -9.63 9.98 8.14
N ASP A 197 -8.69 9.33 8.81
CA ASP A 197 -8.83 7.93 9.20
C ASP A 197 -10.07 7.78 10.11
N GLY A 198 -10.93 6.82 9.82
CA GLY A 198 -12.17 6.58 10.56
C GLY A 198 -13.41 7.20 9.95
N ASP A 199 -13.30 8.20 9.07
CA ASP A 199 -14.45 8.72 8.34
C ASP A 199 -15.10 7.61 7.48
N ALA A 200 -16.37 7.76 7.18
CA ALA A 200 -17.07 6.89 6.24
C ALA A 200 -17.55 7.70 5.04
N VAL A 201 -17.43 7.12 3.86
CA VAL A 201 -17.82 7.77 2.61
C VAL A 201 -18.82 6.89 1.88
N VAL A 202 -19.94 7.46 1.46
CA VAL A 202 -20.94 6.80 0.63
C VAL A 202 -20.73 7.19 -0.82
N PHE A 203 -20.64 6.21 -1.68
CA PHE A 203 -20.52 6.38 -3.12
C PHE A 203 -21.81 5.92 -3.78
N GLN A 204 -22.50 6.80 -4.49
CA GLN A 204 -23.69 6.50 -5.27
C GLN A 204 -23.40 6.71 -6.76
N LEU A 205 -23.57 5.68 -7.56
CA LEU A 205 -23.33 5.74 -9.01
C LEU A 205 -24.53 6.34 -9.73
N VAL A 206 -24.52 7.64 -9.96
CA VAL A 206 -25.63 8.37 -10.62
C VAL A 206 -25.57 8.30 -12.16
N LYS A 207 -24.39 8.07 -12.73
CA LYS A 207 -24.16 7.86 -14.16
C LYS A 207 -23.04 6.82 -14.36
N PRO A 208 -22.88 6.22 -15.54
CA PRO A 208 -21.91 5.12 -15.76
C PRO A 208 -20.47 5.39 -15.30
N LEU A 209 -20.03 6.63 -15.24
CA LEU A 209 -18.67 7.02 -14.81
C LEU A 209 -18.70 8.20 -13.83
N LYS A 210 -19.83 8.41 -13.14
CA LYS A 210 -19.97 9.53 -12.21
C LYS A 210 -20.58 9.06 -10.90
N PHE A 211 -19.83 9.22 -9.81
CA PHE A 211 -20.30 9.00 -8.46
C PHE A 211 -20.69 10.32 -7.81
N LYS A 212 -21.81 10.32 -7.11
CA LYS A 212 -22.10 11.28 -6.07
C LYS A 212 -21.56 10.75 -4.74
N VAL A 213 -20.83 11.60 -4.02
CA VAL A 213 -20.07 11.21 -2.85
C VAL A 213 -20.56 11.98 -1.64
N TYR A 214 -20.85 11.26 -0.55
CA TYR A 214 -21.30 11.84 0.72
C TYR A 214 -20.28 11.48 1.81
N ILE A 215 -19.90 12.46 2.63
CA ILE A 215 -18.85 12.31 3.61
C ILE A 215 -19.43 12.35 5.02
N ILE A 216 -19.21 11.27 5.78
CA ILE A 216 -19.65 11.15 7.16
C ILE A 216 -18.42 11.17 8.06
N ARG A 217 -18.29 12.20 8.88
CA ARG A 217 -17.15 12.38 9.78
C ARG A 217 -17.23 11.45 10.99
N ALA A 218 -16.10 10.83 11.35
CA ALA A 218 -16.00 10.01 12.56
C ALA A 218 -16.03 10.86 13.84
N MET A 219 -15.42 12.05 13.79
CA MET A 219 -15.52 13.05 14.85
C MET A 219 -16.49 14.14 14.39
N GLU A 220 -17.60 14.28 15.08
CA GLU A 220 -18.41 15.48 14.97
C GLU A 220 -17.54 16.64 15.49
N GLN A 221 -17.33 17.66 14.66
CA GLN A 221 -16.98 18.96 15.20
C GLN A 221 -18.15 19.32 16.13
N LYS A 222 -17.89 19.45 17.42
CA LYS A 222 -18.88 20.04 18.33
C LYS A 222 -19.20 21.40 17.74
N ASP A 223 -20.37 21.52 17.15
CA ASP A 223 -20.95 22.81 16.83
C ASP A 223 -20.97 23.57 18.14
N SER A 224 -20.13 24.57 18.23
CA SER A 224 -20.03 25.51 19.36
C SER A 224 -21.22 26.47 19.30
N ASN A 225 -22.43 25.94 19.48
CA ASN A 225 -23.66 26.69 19.66
C ASN A 225 -24.62 25.99 20.61
N GLU A 226 -24.14 25.57 21.79
CA GLU A 226 -24.99 25.56 22.96
C GLU A 226 -24.88 26.92 23.62
N VAL A 227 -25.72 27.82 23.19
CA VAL A 227 -26.12 28.98 23.97
C VAL A 227 -26.76 28.42 25.22
N ILE A 228 -26.02 28.47 26.34
CA ILE A 228 -26.56 28.18 27.65
C ILE A 228 -27.44 29.40 27.99
N ASP A 229 -28.75 29.26 27.77
CA ASP A 229 -29.75 30.12 28.38
C ASP A 229 -29.85 29.68 29.86
N GLU A 230 -29.20 30.41 30.74
CA GLU A 230 -29.43 30.29 32.18
C GLU A 230 -30.71 31.08 32.51
N PRO A 231 -31.73 30.45 33.15
CA PRO A 231 -32.87 31.21 33.67
C PRO A 231 -32.51 31.89 34.96
N HIS A 232 -32.77 33.19 35.00
CA HIS A 232 -32.82 33.98 36.23
C HIS A 232 -33.95 33.52 37.18
#